data_0d3195182cbafb2509ec9e02d4d723cf
#
_entry.id   0d3195182cbafb2509ec9e02d4d723cf
#
_cell.length_a   1.000
_cell.length_b   1.000
_cell.length_c   1.000
_cell.angle_alpha   90.00
_cell.angle_beta   90.00
_cell.angle_gamma   90.00
#
_symmetry.space_group_name_H-M   'P 1'
#
loop_
_entity.id
_entity.type
_entity.pdbx_description
1 polymer ?
#
loop_
_entity_poly.entity_id
_entity_poly.type
_entity_poly.pdbx_seq_one_letter_code
_entity_poly.pdbx_strand_id
1 'polypeptide(L)'
;MNEEVRLVGNGEHEEDIWQYSLRPKLFNEYVGQEEAKGNLNVYIQAAKQRGEALDHVLLYGPPGLGKTTLAGIIANELGVNFRITSGPAIEKSGDLAAILTNLDDHDVLFIDEIHLLSRSVEEVLYSAMEDYAIDIIIGKGPSARTVRIDLPKFTLVGATTRAGALAAPLRDRFGIINRLEYYKQPELEFIVTRAAEILNIGIVSTGASEIARRSRGTPRIANRLLKRVRDFAQVIGDGVITQEIADEALQRLYVDKMGLDRIDRRVLECIIEKYDGGPVGIDTIAAAISEERDTIEDVYEPYLMQLGFLGRTPRGRVATKLAYEHLGISQTGK
;
A
#
# COMPACT_ATOMS: atom_id res chain seq x y z
N MET A 1 -18.05 -18.67 -4.54
CA MET A 1 -17.95 -17.21 -4.71
C MET A 1 -17.73 -16.69 -3.31
N ASN A 2 -16.45 -16.47 -2.93
CA ASN A 2 -16.11 -16.03 -1.58
C ASN A 2 -16.52 -14.55 -1.45
N GLU A 3 -17.35 -14.23 -0.46
CA GLU A 3 -17.73 -12.85 -0.17
C GLU A 3 -16.57 -12.13 0.55
N GLU A 4 -16.05 -11.07 -0.06
CA GLU A 4 -15.19 -10.13 0.65
C GLU A 4 -16.07 -9.27 1.55
N VAL A 5 -16.01 -9.50 2.87
CA VAL A 5 -16.81 -8.75 3.84
C VAL A 5 -15.91 -7.73 4.54
N ARG A 6 -16.16 -6.43 4.29
CA ARG A 6 -15.63 -5.34 5.12
C ARG A 6 -16.40 -5.30 6.44
N LEU A 7 -15.69 -5.50 7.55
CA LEU A 7 -16.30 -5.58 8.88
C LEU A 7 -16.58 -4.21 9.51
N VAL A 8 -15.85 -3.15 9.10
CA VAL A 8 -16.08 -1.75 9.51
C VAL A 8 -15.57 -0.82 8.42
N GLY A 9 -16.34 0.14 7.93
CA GLY A 9 -15.89 1.14 6.98
C GLY A 9 -16.97 2.14 6.60
N ASN A 10 -16.64 3.42 6.52
CA ASN A 10 -17.44 4.46 5.90
C ASN A 10 -17.70 4.09 4.44
N GLY A 11 -18.91 4.42 3.94
CA GLY A 11 -19.45 4.03 2.65
C GLY A 11 -18.43 3.97 1.50
N GLU A 12 -18.57 2.94 0.68
CA GLU A 12 -17.73 2.73 -0.49
C GLU A 12 -17.79 3.96 -1.42
N HIS A 13 -16.65 4.62 -1.62
CA HIS A 13 -16.53 5.61 -2.66
C HIS A 13 -16.51 4.89 -4.03
N GLU A 14 -17.17 5.46 -5.05
CA GLU A 14 -17.14 4.94 -6.43
C GLU A 14 -15.72 4.65 -6.94
N GLU A 15 -14.72 5.36 -6.41
CA GLU A 15 -13.31 5.13 -6.71
C GLU A 15 -12.77 3.80 -6.16
N ASP A 16 -13.33 3.27 -5.10
CA ASP A 16 -12.92 1.99 -4.53
C ASP A 16 -13.49 0.82 -5.35
N ILE A 17 -14.73 0.91 -5.80
CA ILE A 17 -15.43 -0.16 -6.53
C ILE A 17 -14.71 -0.52 -7.84
N TRP A 18 -14.32 0.49 -8.64
CA TRP A 18 -13.62 0.22 -9.90
C TRP A 18 -12.19 -0.30 -9.68
N GLN A 19 -11.48 0.17 -8.63
CA GLN A 19 -10.17 -0.37 -8.28
C GLN A 19 -10.25 -1.85 -7.89
N TYR A 20 -11.33 -2.27 -7.23
CA TYR A 20 -11.56 -3.68 -6.90
C TYR A 20 -11.69 -4.55 -8.16
N SER A 21 -12.39 -4.06 -9.18
CA SER A 21 -12.56 -4.82 -10.44
C SER A 21 -11.24 -5.06 -11.20
N LEU A 22 -10.24 -4.21 -10.99
CA LEU A 22 -8.92 -4.32 -11.62
C LEU A 22 -7.95 -5.25 -10.86
N ARG A 23 -8.26 -5.60 -9.60
CA ARG A 23 -7.35 -6.41 -8.77
C ARG A 23 -7.27 -7.83 -9.31
N PRO A 24 -6.05 -8.40 -9.46
CA PRO A 24 -5.89 -9.82 -9.72
C PRO A 24 -6.42 -10.64 -8.54
N LYS A 25 -7.02 -11.78 -8.83
CA LYS A 25 -7.61 -12.68 -7.83
C LYS A 25 -6.75 -13.89 -7.51
N LEU A 26 -5.85 -14.27 -8.41
CA LEU A 26 -4.98 -15.44 -8.31
C LEU A 26 -3.52 -15.06 -8.59
N PHE A 27 -2.58 -15.90 -8.17
CA PHE A 27 -1.16 -15.67 -8.40
C PHE A 27 -0.76 -15.63 -9.89
N ASN A 28 -1.46 -16.36 -10.74
CA ASN A 28 -1.19 -16.36 -12.19
C ASN A 28 -1.56 -15.03 -12.88
N GLU A 29 -2.44 -14.23 -12.26
CA GLU A 29 -2.83 -12.90 -12.73
C GLU A 29 -1.96 -11.80 -12.12
N TYR A 30 -1.22 -12.12 -11.03
CA TYR A 30 -0.45 -11.15 -10.27
C TYR A 30 0.95 -11.01 -10.85
N VAL A 31 1.24 -9.82 -11.36
CA VAL A 31 2.53 -9.48 -11.98
C VAL A 31 3.47 -8.86 -10.94
N GLY A 32 4.75 -9.15 -11.07
CA GLY A 32 5.78 -8.64 -10.16
C GLY A 32 5.85 -9.37 -8.82
N GLN A 33 6.70 -8.86 -7.93
CA GLN A 33 6.92 -9.42 -6.59
C GLN A 33 7.29 -10.92 -6.63
N GLU A 34 8.11 -11.34 -7.59
CA GLU A 34 8.33 -12.75 -7.93
C GLU A 34 8.84 -13.59 -6.75
N GLU A 35 9.72 -13.02 -5.92
CA GLU A 35 10.24 -13.70 -4.73
C GLU A 35 9.15 -13.93 -3.69
N ALA A 36 8.40 -12.88 -3.33
CA ALA A 36 7.31 -12.97 -2.37
C ALA A 36 6.21 -13.92 -2.86
N LYS A 37 5.83 -13.81 -4.14
CA LYS A 37 4.85 -14.68 -4.81
C LYS A 37 5.28 -16.15 -4.81
N GLY A 38 6.53 -16.41 -5.18
CA GLY A 38 7.08 -17.77 -5.23
C GLY A 38 7.08 -18.44 -3.86
N ASN A 39 7.56 -17.75 -2.84
CA ASN A 39 7.59 -18.26 -1.47
C ASN A 39 6.17 -18.48 -0.90
N LEU A 40 5.27 -17.49 -1.05
CA LEU A 40 3.88 -17.61 -0.60
C LEU A 40 3.16 -18.79 -1.26
N ASN A 41 3.37 -19.01 -2.56
CA ASN A 41 2.76 -20.14 -3.25
C ASN A 41 3.20 -21.49 -2.64
N VAL A 42 4.47 -21.65 -2.30
CA VAL A 42 4.97 -22.86 -1.63
C VAL A 42 4.33 -23.03 -0.24
N TYR A 43 4.27 -21.98 0.56
CA TYR A 43 3.69 -22.04 1.92
C TYR A 43 2.20 -22.35 1.88
N ILE A 44 1.45 -21.74 0.96
CA ILE A 44 0.01 -22.00 0.76
C ILE A 44 -0.23 -23.45 0.36
N GLN A 45 0.53 -23.98 -0.61
CA GLN A 45 0.39 -25.36 -1.03
C GLN A 45 0.70 -26.33 0.10
N ALA A 46 1.74 -26.07 0.90
CA ALA A 46 2.11 -26.89 2.03
C ALA A 46 1.03 -26.86 3.13
N ALA A 47 0.47 -25.70 3.48
CA ALA A 47 -0.63 -25.56 4.43
C ALA A 47 -1.87 -26.34 3.96
N LYS A 48 -2.24 -26.23 2.68
CA LYS A 48 -3.36 -26.99 2.07
C LYS A 48 -3.15 -28.49 2.14
N GLN A 49 -1.95 -28.98 1.87
CA GLN A 49 -1.62 -30.41 1.93
C GLN A 49 -1.72 -30.98 3.35
N ARG A 50 -1.39 -30.19 4.37
CA ARG A 50 -1.49 -30.57 5.77
C ARG A 50 -2.88 -30.34 6.37
N GLY A 51 -3.76 -29.60 5.70
CA GLY A 51 -5.06 -29.18 6.21
C GLY A 51 -4.95 -28.22 7.42
N GLU A 52 -3.96 -27.33 7.38
CA GLU A 52 -3.65 -26.38 8.45
C GLU A 52 -3.86 -24.94 7.97
N ALA A 53 -4.10 -24.02 8.92
CA ALA A 53 -4.04 -22.60 8.62
C ALA A 53 -2.63 -22.21 8.17
N LEU A 54 -2.53 -21.23 7.27
CA LEU A 54 -1.23 -20.66 6.89
C LEU A 54 -0.66 -19.88 8.09
N ASP A 55 0.65 -19.90 8.27
CA ASP A 55 1.33 -19.02 9.23
C ASP A 55 0.95 -17.54 9.00
N HIS A 56 0.97 -16.76 10.06
CA HIS A 56 0.67 -15.32 9.96
C HIS A 56 1.66 -14.60 9.07
N VAL A 57 1.14 -13.70 8.22
CA VAL A 57 1.90 -13.01 7.16
C VAL A 57 1.98 -11.51 7.43
N LEU A 58 3.16 -10.94 7.40
CA LEU A 58 3.37 -9.48 7.40
C LEU A 58 3.79 -9.01 6.01
N LEU A 59 2.99 -8.12 5.42
CA LEU A 59 3.28 -7.45 4.15
C LEU A 59 3.68 -5.99 4.43
N TYR A 60 4.89 -5.58 4.07
CA TYR A 60 5.30 -4.21 4.30
C TYR A 60 5.96 -3.57 3.08
N GLY A 61 5.95 -2.25 3.02
CA GLY A 61 6.53 -1.47 1.93
C GLY A 61 5.71 -0.23 1.61
N PRO A 62 6.16 0.60 0.67
CA PRO A 62 5.50 1.82 0.25
C PRO A 62 4.01 1.66 -0.07
N PRO A 63 3.22 2.74 0.00
CA PRO A 63 1.81 2.68 -0.36
C PRO A 63 1.61 2.38 -1.85
N GLY A 64 0.50 1.72 -2.20
CA GLY A 64 0.12 1.48 -3.60
C GLY A 64 0.78 0.30 -4.30
N LEU A 65 1.58 -0.52 -3.58
CA LEU A 65 2.28 -1.70 -4.12
C LEU A 65 1.45 -2.99 -4.14
N GLY A 66 0.21 -2.97 -3.66
CA GLY A 66 -0.70 -4.12 -3.74
C GLY A 66 -0.71 -5.02 -2.50
N LYS A 67 -0.36 -4.53 -1.30
CA LYS A 67 -0.44 -5.30 -0.04
C LYS A 67 -1.82 -5.93 0.18
N THR A 68 -2.88 -5.13 0.08
CA THR A 68 -4.28 -5.60 0.18
C THR A 68 -4.65 -6.60 -0.91
N THR A 69 -4.16 -6.38 -2.14
CA THR A 69 -4.38 -7.29 -3.27
C THR A 69 -3.73 -8.65 -3.01
N LEU A 70 -2.48 -8.65 -2.54
CA LEU A 70 -1.76 -9.88 -2.24
C LEU A 70 -2.41 -10.65 -1.09
N ALA A 71 -2.93 -9.95 -0.07
CA ALA A 71 -3.70 -10.56 1.01
C ALA A 71 -4.98 -11.25 0.50
N GLY A 72 -5.71 -10.60 -0.41
CA GLY A 72 -6.89 -11.21 -1.06
C GLY A 72 -6.54 -12.43 -1.90
N ILE A 73 -5.40 -12.39 -2.62
CA ILE A 73 -4.90 -13.55 -3.39
C ILE A 73 -4.58 -14.71 -2.45
N ILE A 74 -3.92 -14.46 -1.30
CA ILE A 74 -3.65 -15.50 -0.30
C ILE A 74 -4.94 -16.21 0.12
N ALA A 75 -5.99 -15.46 0.44
CA ALA A 75 -7.28 -16.03 0.83
C ALA A 75 -7.93 -16.83 -0.31
N ASN A 76 -7.91 -16.30 -1.53
CA ASN A 76 -8.46 -16.99 -2.71
C ASN A 76 -7.70 -18.27 -3.04
N GLU A 77 -6.37 -18.23 -2.99
CA GLU A 77 -5.53 -19.42 -3.20
C GLU A 77 -5.72 -20.48 -2.11
N LEU A 78 -5.94 -20.08 -0.85
CA LEU A 78 -6.31 -20.99 0.24
C LEU A 78 -7.74 -21.55 0.06
N GLY A 79 -8.64 -20.81 -0.58
CA GLY A 79 -10.05 -21.16 -0.74
C GLY A 79 -10.91 -20.89 0.50
N VAL A 80 -10.55 -19.86 1.29
CA VAL A 80 -11.18 -19.49 2.55
C VAL A 80 -11.78 -18.08 2.48
N ASN A 81 -12.55 -17.69 3.51
CA ASN A 81 -13.11 -16.33 3.57
C ASN A 81 -12.02 -15.29 3.83
N PHE A 82 -12.25 -14.10 3.28
CA PHE A 82 -11.37 -12.95 3.43
C PHE A 82 -12.10 -11.86 4.21
N ARG A 83 -11.63 -11.58 5.43
CA ARG A 83 -12.15 -10.52 6.30
C ARG A 83 -11.19 -9.35 6.31
N ILE A 84 -11.70 -8.16 6.05
CA ILE A 84 -10.87 -6.94 5.90
C ILE A 84 -11.22 -5.94 6.99
N THR A 85 -10.19 -5.42 7.64
CA THR A 85 -10.28 -4.28 8.55
C THR A 85 -9.00 -3.43 8.46
N SER A 86 -8.91 -2.38 9.26
CA SER A 86 -7.70 -1.54 9.35
C SER A 86 -7.37 -1.22 10.81
N GLY A 87 -6.09 -0.89 11.08
CA GLY A 87 -5.66 -0.48 12.42
C GLY A 87 -6.52 0.64 13.00
N PRO A 88 -6.74 1.76 12.27
CA PRO A 88 -7.61 2.85 12.75
C PRO A 88 -9.07 2.47 13.02
N ALA A 89 -9.59 1.44 12.36
CA ALA A 89 -10.97 0.99 12.56
C ALA A 89 -11.15 0.14 13.84
N ILE A 90 -10.06 -0.30 14.46
CA ILE A 90 -10.07 -1.09 15.69
C ILE A 90 -9.67 -0.18 16.85
N GLU A 91 -10.66 0.47 17.47
CA GLU A 91 -10.39 1.44 18.55
C GLU A 91 -10.11 0.77 19.90
N LYS A 92 -10.75 -0.37 20.16
CA LYS A 92 -10.73 -1.07 21.46
C LYS A 92 -10.46 -2.56 21.29
N SER A 93 -9.94 -3.18 22.33
CA SER A 93 -9.76 -4.64 22.41
C SER A 93 -11.05 -5.43 22.18
N GLY A 94 -12.20 -4.88 22.58
CA GLY A 94 -13.51 -5.48 22.33
C GLY A 94 -13.89 -5.52 20.85
N ASP A 95 -13.49 -4.54 20.05
CA ASP A 95 -13.75 -4.53 18.61
C ASP A 95 -12.97 -5.66 17.93
N LEU A 96 -11.70 -5.81 18.29
CA LEU A 96 -10.88 -6.91 17.80
C LEU A 96 -11.43 -8.28 18.24
N ALA A 97 -11.83 -8.40 19.51
CA ALA A 97 -12.43 -9.63 20.03
C ALA A 97 -13.70 -10.01 19.25
N ALA A 98 -14.56 -9.04 18.94
CA ALA A 98 -15.77 -9.28 18.12
C ALA A 98 -15.42 -9.74 16.70
N ILE A 99 -14.37 -9.20 16.08
CA ILE A 99 -13.90 -9.64 14.77
C ILE A 99 -13.39 -11.09 14.85
N LEU A 100 -12.51 -11.38 15.81
CA LEU A 100 -11.85 -12.69 15.94
C LEU A 100 -12.82 -13.82 16.25
N THR A 101 -13.85 -13.57 17.10
CA THR A 101 -14.86 -14.57 17.44
C THR A 101 -15.86 -14.86 16.33
N ASN A 102 -15.89 -14.05 15.27
CA ASN A 102 -16.73 -14.24 14.07
C ASN A 102 -15.96 -14.82 12.87
N LEU A 103 -14.71 -15.26 13.08
CA LEU A 103 -13.95 -15.97 12.05
C LEU A 103 -14.39 -17.45 12.00
N ASP A 104 -14.36 -18.02 10.81
CA ASP A 104 -14.44 -19.45 10.61
C ASP A 104 -13.03 -20.07 10.59
N ASP A 105 -12.98 -21.41 10.66
CA ASP A 105 -11.70 -22.12 10.67
C ASP A 105 -10.93 -21.89 9.36
N HIS A 106 -9.65 -21.54 9.49
CA HIS A 106 -8.71 -21.18 8.42
C HIS A 106 -8.98 -19.86 7.71
N ASP A 107 -9.97 -19.05 8.14
CA ASP A 107 -10.21 -17.72 7.54
C ASP A 107 -8.96 -16.84 7.52
N VAL A 108 -8.89 -15.95 6.55
CA VAL A 108 -7.87 -14.92 6.48
C VAL A 108 -8.43 -13.59 7.00
N LEU A 109 -7.85 -13.10 8.10
CA LEU A 109 -8.09 -11.75 8.61
C LEU A 109 -7.00 -10.82 8.10
N PHE A 110 -7.37 -9.78 7.36
CA PHE A 110 -6.46 -8.73 6.90
C PHE A 110 -6.63 -7.46 7.72
N ILE A 111 -5.53 -6.95 8.29
CA ILE A 111 -5.48 -5.67 9.00
C ILE A 111 -4.53 -4.73 8.25
N ASP A 112 -5.11 -3.72 7.58
CA ASP A 112 -4.31 -2.67 6.93
C ASP A 112 -3.81 -1.66 7.95
N GLU A 113 -2.62 -1.09 7.70
CA GLU A 113 -1.90 -0.18 8.60
C GLU A 113 -1.87 -0.68 10.06
N ILE A 114 -1.51 -1.96 10.23
CA ILE A 114 -1.50 -2.66 11.52
C ILE A 114 -0.65 -1.96 12.60
N HIS A 115 0.33 -1.13 12.20
CA HIS A 115 1.16 -0.34 13.12
C HIS A 115 0.39 0.77 13.84
N LEU A 116 -0.85 1.08 13.43
CA LEU A 116 -1.72 2.06 14.07
C LEU A 116 -2.63 1.45 15.16
N LEU A 117 -2.50 0.16 15.43
CA LEU A 117 -3.20 -0.46 16.56
C LEU A 117 -2.74 0.14 17.89
N SER A 118 -3.69 0.36 18.81
CA SER A 118 -3.34 0.74 20.17
C SER A 118 -2.69 -0.43 20.91
N ARG A 119 -1.84 -0.14 21.89
CA ARG A 119 -1.14 -1.16 22.67
C ARG A 119 -2.06 -2.19 23.32
N SER A 120 -3.23 -1.76 23.80
CA SER A 120 -4.22 -2.66 24.40
C SER A 120 -4.86 -3.61 23.39
N VAL A 121 -4.95 -3.21 22.13
CA VAL A 121 -5.41 -4.07 21.02
C VAL A 121 -4.30 -5.03 20.60
N GLU A 122 -3.05 -4.57 20.52
CA GLU A 122 -1.90 -5.44 20.22
C GLU A 122 -1.76 -6.59 21.25
N GLU A 123 -1.95 -6.30 22.55
CA GLU A 123 -1.85 -7.31 23.62
C GLU A 123 -2.89 -8.44 23.44
N VAL A 124 -4.11 -8.12 23.00
CA VAL A 124 -5.12 -9.15 22.67
C VAL A 124 -4.71 -9.92 21.42
N LEU A 125 -4.15 -9.23 20.42
CA LEU A 125 -3.71 -9.85 19.17
C LEU A 125 -2.57 -10.84 19.41
N TYR A 126 -1.66 -10.59 20.38
CA TYR A 126 -0.58 -11.51 20.71
C TYR A 126 -1.11 -12.90 21.14
N SER A 127 -2.06 -12.95 22.08
CA SER A 127 -2.67 -14.19 22.53
C SER A 127 -3.46 -14.89 21.43
N ALA A 128 -4.17 -14.09 20.62
CA ALA A 128 -4.91 -14.61 19.48
C ALA A 128 -4.02 -15.28 18.43
N MET A 129 -2.82 -14.74 18.19
CA MET A 129 -1.88 -15.28 17.21
C MET A 129 -1.12 -16.51 17.72
N GLU A 130 -0.75 -16.54 19.00
CA GLU A 130 0.04 -17.65 19.56
C GLU A 130 -0.83 -18.81 20.00
N ASP A 131 -1.87 -18.51 20.79
CA ASP A 131 -2.67 -19.50 21.49
C ASP A 131 -4.00 -19.82 20.78
N TYR A 132 -4.38 -19.04 19.76
CA TYR A 132 -5.74 -19.04 19.20
C TYR A 132 -6.80 -18.91 20.29
N ALA A 133 -6.59 -17.98 21.21
CA ALA A 133 -7.50 -17.67 22.30
C ALA A 133 -7.37 -16.21 22.72
N ILE A 134 -8.42 -15.68 23.31
CA ILE A 134 -8.44 -14.33 23.90
C ILE A 134 -8.95 -14.39 25.32
N ASP A 135 -8.39 -13.55 26.19
CA ASP A 135 -8.82 -13.41 27.57
C ASP A 135 -9.65 -12.14 27.72
N ILE A 136 -10.93 -12.28 28.07
CA ILE A 136 -11.86 -11.15 28.26
C ILE A 136 -12.13 -10.96 29.75
N ILE A 137 -11.93 -9.74 30.25
CA ILE A 137 -12.23 -9.37 31.64
C ILE A 137 -13.71 -8.96 31.71
N ILE A 138 -14.50 -9.74 32.46
CA ILE A 138 -15.92 -9.46 32.71
C ILE A 138 -16.09 -8.93 34.14
N GLY A 139 -16.76 -7.78 34.29
CA GLY A 139 -16.96 -7.12 35.57
C GLY A 139 -15.97 -6.00 35.83
N LYS A 140 -16.08 -5.38 37.04
CA LYS A 140 -15.21 -4.29 37.49
C LYS A 140 -14.74 -4.54 38.94
N GLY A 141 -13.55 -4.05 39.26
CA GLY A 141 -12.97 -4.13 40.61
C GLY A 141 -12.60 -5.56 41.04
N PRO A 142 -12.59 -5.87 42.35
CA PRO A 142 -12.12 -7.16 42.89
C PRO A 142 -12.97 -8.38 42.46
N SER A 143 -14.18 -8.17 41.93
CA SER A 143 -15.07 -9.22 41.43
C SER A 143 -14.92 -9.48 39.92
N ALA A 144 -14.02 -8.80 39.24
CA ALA A 144 -13.75 -9.04 37.85
C ALA A 144 -13.22 -10.48 37.64
N ARG A 145 -13.72 -11.13 36.59
CA ARG A 145 -13.30 -12.49 36.21
C ARG A 145 -12.74 -12.46 34.79
N THR A 146 -11.67 -13.19 34.58
CA THR A 146 -11.16 -13.44 33.23
C THR A 146 -11.86 -14.67 32.64
N VAL A 147 -12.40 -14.52 31.45
CA VAL A 147 -12.96 -15.62 30.66
C VAL A 147 -12.10 -15.79 29.43
N ARG A 148 -11.54 -16.99 29.26
CA ARG A 148 -10.80 -17.38 28.07
C ARG A 148 -11.79 -17.88 27.02
N ILE A 149 -11.67 -17.35 25.81
CA ILE A 149 -12.46 -17.74 24.64
C ILE A 149 -11.50 -18.31 23.62
N ASP A 150 -11.72 -19.57 23.26
CA ASP A 150 -10.96 -20.22 22.19
C ASP A 150 -11.43 -19.69 20.83
N LEU A 151 -10.48 -19.48 19.93
CA LEU A 151 -10.72 -19.00 18.57
C LEU A 151 -10.49 -20.13 17.57
N PRO A 152 -11.15 -20.09 16.41
CA PRO A 152 -10.78 -20.96 15.30
C PRO A 152 -9.35 -20.67 14.86
N LYS A 153 -8.68 -21.64 14.25
CA LYS A 153 -7.36 -21.40 13.66
C LYS A 153 -7.51 -20.52 12.44
N PHE A 154 -6.90 -19.35 12.46
CA PHE A 154 -6.98 -18.36 11.37
C PHE A 154 -5.60 -17.91 10.94
N THR A 155 -5.52 -17.29 9.76
CA THR A 155 -4.32 -16.62 9.29
C THR A 155 -4.50 -15.11 9.40
N LEU A 156 -3.62 -14.45 10.17
CA LEU A 156 -3.53 -12.99 10.16
C LEU A 156 -2.61 -12.55 9.02
N VAL A 157 -3.09 -11.66 8.15
CA VAL A 157 -2.25 -10.92 7.21
C VAL A 157 -2.22 -9.46 7.65
N GLY A 158 -1.11 -9.03 8.23
CA GLY A 158 -0.86 -7.64 8.60
C GLY A 158 -0.24 -6.87 7.44
N ALA A 159 -0.68 -5.64 7.21
CA ALA A 159 -0.03 -4.75 6.25
C ALA A 159 0.41 -3.45 6.92
N THR A 160 1.57 -2.92 6.49
CA THR A 160 2.07 -1.65 7.00
C THR A 160 2.95 -0.93 5.97
N THR A 161 2.89 0.39 5.97
CA THR A 161 3.84 1.24 5.26
C THR A 161 5.10 1.51 6.09
N ARG A 162 5.00 1.39 7.42
CA ARG A 162 6.04 1.73 8.41
C ARG A 162 6.42 0.51 9.24
N ALA A 163 7.16 -0.46 8.66
CA ALA A 163 7.58 -1.68 9.38
C ALA A 163 8.37 -1.39 10.67
N GLY A 164 9.13 -0.30 10.71
CA GLY A 164 9.87 0.13 11.90
C GLY A 164 9.00 0.67 13.04
N ALA A 165 7.74 1.03 12.77
CA ALA A 165 6.80 1.50 13.78
C ALA A 165 6.05 0.34 14.47
N LEU A 166 6.11 -0.88 13.89
CA LEU A 166 5.49 -2.06 14.46
C LEU A 166 6.28 -2.52 15.70
N ALA A 167 5.58 -2.77 16.80
CA ALA A 167 6.20 -3.27 18.02
C ALA A 167 6.90 -4.62 17.76
N ALA A 168 8.13 -4.77 18.29
CA ALA A 168 8.91 -5.99 18.08
C ALA A 168 8.14 -7.27 18.49
N PRO A 169 7.42 -7.31 19.64
CA PRO A 169 6.65 -8.49 20.02
C PRO A 169 5.57 -8.88 19.00
N LEU A 170 4.94 -7.91 18.34
CA LEU A 170 3.96 -8.21 17.29
C LEU A 170 4.65 -8.72 16.02
N ARG A 171 5.73 -8.07 15.62
CA ARG A 171 6.47 -8.45 14.41
C ARG A 171 7.02 -9.87 14.50
N ASP A 172 7.54 -10.27 15.67
CA ASP A 172 8.17 -11.58 15.89
C ASP A 172 7.16 -12.74 15.85
N ARG A 173 5.86 -12.47 15.90
CA ARG A 173 4.77 -13.45 15.77
C ARG A 173 4.36 -13.73 14.32
N PHE A 174 4.86 -12.96 13.36
CA PHE A 174 4.66 -13.27 11.96
C PHE A 174 5.70 -14.27 11.47
N GLY A 175 5.26 -15.48 11.12
CA GLY A 175 6.12 -16.54 10.57
C GLY A 175 6.58 -16.22 9.14
N ILE A 176 5.83 -15.40 8.41
CA ILE A 176 6.12 -15.04 7.03
C ILE A 176 6.18 -13.51 6.92
N ILE A 177 7.34 -12.97 6.52
CA ILE A 177 7.54 -11.52 6.39
C ILE A 177 7.99 -11.22 4.96
N ASN A 178 7.18 -10.44 4.22
CA ASN A 178 7.49 -10.07 2.85
C ASN A 178 7.53 -8.54 2.67
N ARG A 179 8.63 -8.06 2.13
CA ARG A 179 8.76 -6.69 1.67
C ARG A 179 8.29 -6.58 0.23
N LEU A 180 7.37 -5.65 -0.06
CA LEU A 180 6.97 -5.35 -1.42
C LEU A 180 7.87 -4.25 -1.99
N GLU A 181 8.36 -4.50 -3.19
CA GLU A 181 9.27 -3.61 -3.92
C GLU A 181 8.50 -2.79 -4.98
N TYR A 182 9.10 -1.68 -5.39
CA TYR A 182 8.57 -0.94 -6.53
C TYR A 182 8.60 -1.77 -7.81
N TYR A 183 7.56 -1.64 -8.59
CA TYR A 183 7.42 -2.35 -9.86
C TYR A 183 8.35 -1.76 -10.93
N LYS A 184 8.88 -2.62 -11.78
CA LYS A 184 9.64 -2.22 -12.97
C LYS A 184 8.68 -1.70 -14.03
N GLN A 185 9.18 -0.85 -14.93
CA GLN A 185 8.37 -0.29 -16.00
C GLN A 185 7.65 -1.35 -16.85
N PRO A 186 8.26 -2.47 -17.31
CA PRO A 186 7.55 -3.50 -18.07
C PRO A 186 6.41 -4.17 -17.30
N GLU A 187 6.55 -4.33 -15.98
CA GLU A 187 5.49 -4.88 -15.12
C GLU A 187 4.29 -3.94 -15.04
N LEU A 188 4.55 -2.62 -14.93
CA LEU A 188 3.50 -1.61 -14.95
C LEU A 188 2.85 -1.45 -16.32
N GLU A 189 3.59 -1.59 -17.42
CA GLU A 189 3.03 -1.62 -18.78
C GLU A 189 2.02 -2.75 -18.92
N PHE A 190 2.36 -3.94 -18.42
CA PHE A 190 1.43 -5.07 -18.41
C PHE A 190 0.18 -4.78 -17.57
N ILE A 191 0.36 -4.21 -16.36
CA ILE A 191 -0.75 -3.85 -15.46
C ILE A 191 -1.67 -2.81 -16.11
N VAL A 192 -1.11 -1.79 -16.76
CA VAL A 192 -1.87 -0.75 -17.47
C VAL A 192 -2.66 -1.35 -18.64
N THR A 193 -2.01 -2.21 -19.45
CA THR A 193 -2.64 -2.87 -20.61
C THR A 193 -3.81 -3.76 -20.14
N ARG A 194 -3.58 -4.62 -19.15
CA ARG A 194 -4.61 -5.47 -18.56
C ARG A 194 -5.78 -4.63 -17.98
N ALA A 195 -5.46 -3.55 -17.28
CA ALA A 195 -6.49 -2.65 -16.74
C ALA A 195 -7.30 -1.96 -17.85
N ALA A 196 -6.66 -1.56 -18.94
CA ALA A 196 -7.33 -0.99 -20.11
C ALA A 196 -8.28 -2.00 -20.77
N GLU A 197 -7.85 -3.27 -20.91
CA GLU A 197 -8.70 -4.35 -21.43
C GLU A 197 -9.95 -4.58 -20.56
N ILE A 198 -9.79 -4.67 -19.23
CA ILE A 198 -10.92 -4.84 -18.30
C ILE A 198 -11.90 -3.67 -18.38
N LEU A 199 -11.40 -2.46 -18.57
CA LEU A 199 -12.20 -1.23 -18.66
C LEU A 199 -12.69 -0.93 -20.08
N ASN A 200 -12.40 -1.80 -21.08
CA ASN A 200 -12.71 -1.59 -22.48
C ASN A 200 -12.17 -0.24 -23.02
N ILE A 201 -10.93 0.08 -22.68
CA ILE A 201 -10.23 1.30 -23.12
C ILE A 201 -9.28 0.92 -24.24
N GLY A 202 -9.39 1.57 -25.41
CA GLY A 202 -8.40 1.45 -26.46
C GLY A 202 -7.05 2.04 -26.03
N ILE A 203 -5.98 1.26 -26.08
CA ILE A 203 -4.62 1.71 -25.76
C ILE A 203 -3.60 1.02 -26.66
N VAL A 204 -2.62 1.79 -27.14
CA VAL A 204 -1.47 1.22 -27.85
C VAL A 204 -0.27 1.03 -26.88
N SER A 205 0.66 0.16 -27.23
CA SER A 205 1.79 -0.17 -26.36
C SER A 205 2.63 1.05 -25.93
N THR A 206 2.83 2.01 -26.83
CA THR A 206 3.55 3.26 -26.52
C THR A 206 2.80 4.16 -25.54
N GLY A 207 1.46 4.16 -25.59
CA GLY A 207 0.61 4.85 -24.61
C GLY A 207 0.67 4.20 -23.24
N ALA A 208 0.64 2.85 -23.17
CA ALA A 208 0.80 2.11 -21.94
C ALA A 208 2.18 2.35 -21.31
N SER A 209 3.24 2.34 -22.13
CA SER A 209 4.62 2.63 -21.69
C SER A 209 4.76 4.04 -21.11
N GLU A 210 4.12 5.05 -21.72
CA GLU A 210 4.17 6.42 -21.24
C GLU A 210 3.49 6.57 -19.87
N ILE A 211 2.33 5.93 -19.66
CA ILE A 211 1.64 5.91 -18.36
C ILE A 211 2.49 5.15 -17.33
N ALA A 212 3.02 3.97 -17.67
CA ALA A 212 3.82 3.15 -16.79
C ALA A 212 5.08 3.89 -16.29
N ARG A 213 5.79 4.57 -17.21
CA ARG A 213 6.99 5.34 -16.91
C ARG A 213 6.77 6.43 -15.86
N ARG A 214 5.59 7.08 -15.87
CA ARG A 214 5.24 8.16 -14.92
C ARG A 214 4.48 7.66 -13.68
N SER A 215 4.35 6.35 -13.50
CA SER A 215 3.56 5.75 -12.41
C SER A 215 4.34 5.52 -11.11
N ARG A 216 5.55 6.07 -10.97
CA ARG A 216 6.36 6.00 -9.74
C ARG A 216 6.58 4.57 -9.22
N GLY A 217 6.64 3.58 -10.09
CA GLY A 217 6.80 2.19 -9.67
C GLY A 217 5.59 1.60 -8.93
N THR A 218 4.40 2.21 -8.98
CA THR A 218 3.24 1.75 -8.20
C THR A 218 2.01 1.47 -9.06
N PRO A 219 1.39 0.29 -8.95
CA PRO A 219 0.17 -0.07 -9.66
C PRO A 219 -1.01 0.87 -9.39
N ARG A 220 -1.16 1.36 -8.15
CA ARG A 220 -2.23 2.30 -7.78
C ARG A 220 -2.16 3.59 -8.59
N ILE A 221 -0.94 4.17 -8.73
CA ILE A 221 -0.74 5.38 -9.53
C ILE A 221 -0.96 5.07 -11.01
N ALA A 222 -0.44 3.94 -11.52
CA ALA A 222 -0.63 3.52 -12.91
C ALA A 222 -2.12 3.46 -13.29
N ASN A 223 -2.93 2.79 -12.49
CA ASN A 223 -4.37 2.69 -12.72
C ASN A 223 -5.07 4.05 -12.62
N ARG A 224 -4.68 4.90 -11.64
CA ARG A 224 -5.23 6.26 -11.52
C ARG A 224 -4.90 7.12 -12.72
N LEU A 225 -3.66 7.07 -13.22
CA LEU A 225 -3.25 7.80 -14.42
C LEU A 225 -3.97 7.26 -15.66
N LEU A 226 -4.10 5.95 -15.84
CA LEU A 226 -4.86 5.35 -16.92
C LEU A 226 -6.29 5.90 -16.99
N LYS A 227 -6.99 5.96 -15.86
CA LYS A 227 -8.36 6.50 -15.79
C LYS A 227 -8.42 7.96 -16.25
N ARG A 228 -7.45 8.76 -15.83
CA ARG A 228 -7.42 10.20 -16.24
C ARG A 228 -7.06 10.36 -17.70
N VAL A 229 -6.07 9.63 -18.19
CA VAL A 229 -5.65 9.69 -19.61
C VAL A 229 -6.78 9.21 -20.51
N ARG A 230 -7.58 8.21 -20.09
CA ARG A 230 -8.79 7.80 -20.81
C ARG A 230 -9.74 8.95 -21.05
N ASP A 231 -10.01 9.77 -20.01
CA ASP A 231 -10.93 10.90 -20.13
C ASP A 231 -10.46 11.89 -21.21
N PHE A 232 -9.13 12.09 -21.32
CA PHE A 232 -8.55 12.90 -22.40
C PHE A 232 -8.69 12.21 -23.75
N ALA A 233 -8.39 10.91 -23.86
CA ALA A 233 -8.53 10.19 -25.13
C ALA A 233 -9.95 10.26 -25.68
N GLN A 234 -10.96 10.22 -24.82
CA GLN A 234 -12.36 10.30 -25.21
C GLN A 234 -12.80 11.71 -25.66
N VAL A 235 -12.21 12.76 -25.10
CA VAL A 235 -12.66 14.14 -25.35
C VAL A 235 -11.86 14.83 -26.45
N ILE A 236 -10.55 14.62 -26.50
CA ILE A 236 -9.67 15.30 -27.44
C ILE A 236 -9.06 14.37 -28.51
N GLY A 237 -9.24 13.05 -28.37
CA GLY A 237 -8.79 12.02 -29.30
C GLY A 237 -9.96 11.28 -29.94
N ASP A 238 -9.65 10.11 -30.44
CA ASP A 238 -10.58 9.14 -31.06
C ASP A 238 -11.01 8.01 -30.09
N GLY A 239 -10.71 8.14 -28.81
CA GLY A 239 -10.99 7.16 -27.78
C GLY A 239 -9.86 6.15 -27.56
N VAL A 240 -8.74 6.25 -28.30
CA VAL A 240 -7.57 5.39 -28.14
C VAL A 240 -6.43 6.16 -27.47
N ILE A 241 -5.84 5.57 -26.46
CA ILE A 241 -4.68 6.15 -25.75
C ILE A 241 -3.42 5.86 -26.57
N THR A 242 -2.93 6.88 -27.28
CA THR A 242 -1.61 6.88 -27.92
C THR A 242 -0.58 7.51 -27.00
N GLN A 243 0.70 7.47 -27.39
CA GLN A 243 1.76 8.15 -26.64
C GLN A 243 1.53 9.66 -26.55
N GLU A 244 1.10 10.28 -27.64
CA GLU A 244 0.85 11.71 -27.73
C GLU A 244 -0.29 12.14 -26.81
N ILE A 245 -1.40 11.41 -26.82
CA ILE A 245 -2.54 11.65 -25.93
C ILE A 245 -2.12 11.45 -24.45
N ALA A 246 -1.35 10.39 -24.16
CA ALA A 246 -0.86 10.15 -22.82
C ALA A 246 0.08 11.26 -22.34
N ASP A 247 1.03 11.69 -23.16
CA ASP A 247 1.96 12.77 -22.83
C ASP A 247 1.21 14.10 -22.59
N GLU A 248 0.30 14.49 -23.50
CA GLU A 248 -0.49 15.71 -23.37
C GLU A 248 -1.36 15.68 -22.09
N ALA A 249 -2.07 14.58 -21.84
CA ALA A 249 -2.89 14.43 -20.66
C ALA A 249 -2.07 14.54 -19.36
N LEU A 250 -0.93 13.83 -19.28
CA LEU A 250 -0.07 13.83 -18.10
C LEU A 250 0.58 15.19 -17.86
N GLN A 251 0.95 15.93 -18.92
CA GLN A 251 1.43 17.32 -18.79
C GLN A 251 0.34 18.24 -18.22
N ARG A 252 -0.89 18.14 -18.71
CA ARG A 252 -2.02 18.92 -18.18
C ARG A 252 -2.38 18.55 -16.74
N LEU A 253 -2.10 17.33 -16.33
CA LEU A 253 -2.22 16.86 -14.93
C LEU A 253 -1.00 17.23 -14.07
N TYR A 254 -0.04 17.96 -14.63
CA TYR A 254 1.22 18.34 -13.97
C TYR A 254 2.07 17.17 -13.52
N VAL A 255 1.98 16.03 -14.19
CA VAL A 255 2.84 14.87 -14.00
C VAL A 255 3.95 14.94 -15.03
N ASP A 256 5.17 15.17 -14.59
CA ASP A 256 6.31 15.34 -15.49
C ASP A 256 6.86 13.98 -16.02
N LYS A 257 7.93 14.05 -16.83
CA LYS A 257 8.53 12.87 -17.45
C LYS A 257 9.08 11.84 -16.47
N MET A 258 9.37 12.25 -15.25
CA MET A 258 9.83 11.36 -14.15
C MET A 258 8.68 10.97 -13.22
N GLY A 259 7.44 11.40 -13.50
CA GLY A 259 6.29 11.12 -12.66
C GLY A 259 6.15 12.05 -11.44
N LEU A 260 6.92 13.15 -11.36
CA LEU A 260 6.77 14.13 -10.30
C LEU A 260 5.50 14.97 -10.54
N ASP A 261 4.72 15.15 -9.47
CA ASP A 261 3.59 16.05 -9.47
C ASP A 261 3.94 17.45 -8.91
N ARG A 262 2.93 18.29 -8.76
CA ARG A 262 3.11 19.66 -8.24
C ARG A 262 3.72 19.68 -6.83
N ILE A 263 3.36 18.75 -5.97
CA ILE A 263 3.82 18.75 -4.58
C ILE A 263 5.28 18.27 -4.50
N ASP A 264 5.65 17.23 -5.25
CA ASP A 264 7.06 16.82 -5.36
C ASP A 264 7.96 17.97 -5.76
N ARG A 265 7.55 18.71 -6.80
CA ARG A 265 8.31 19.87 -7.28
C ARG A 265 8.39 20.97 -6.22
N ARG A 266 7.26 21.28 -5.55
CA ARG A 266 7.23 22.27 -4.46
C ARG A 266 8.14 21.87 -3.28
N VAL A 267 8.23 20.59 -2.95
CA VAL A 267 9.18 20.09 -1.93
C VAL A 267 10.61 20.38 -2.33
N LEU A 268 11.00 20.01 -3.56
CA LEU A 268 12.37 20.26 -4.07
C LEU A 268 12.68 21.74 -4.23
N GLU A 269 11.78 22.52 -4.84
CA GLU A 269 11.91 23.97 -5.00
C GLU A 269 12.02 24.67 -3.65
N CYS A 270 11.23 24.26 -2.66
CA CYS A 270 11.33 24.80 -1.30
C CYS A 270 12.70 24.58 -0.69
N ILE A 271 13.27 23.37 -0.79
CA ILE A 271 14.60 23.06 -0.27
C ILE A 271 15.67 23.85 -1.01
N ILE A 272 15.56 23.95 -2.32
CA ILE A 272 16.56 24.60 -3.18
C ILE A 272 16.53 26.12 -3.01
N GLU A 273 15.35 26.73 -3.21
CA GLU A 273 15.24 28.19 -3.31
C GLU A 273 15.18 28.90 -1.95
N LYS A 274 14.51 28.27 -0.95
CA LYS A 274 14.33 28.92 0.35
C LYS A 274 15.43 28.54 1.36
N TYR A 275 16.09 27.40 1.17
CA TYR A 275 17.06 26.85 2.13
C TYR A 275 18.40 26.45 1.49
N ASP A 276 18.76 27.04 0.36
CA ASP A 276 20.05 26.85 -0.33
C ASP A 276 20.44 25.36 -0.53
N GLY A 277 19.45 24.51 -0.86
CA GLY A 277 19.62 23.06 -1.03
C GLY A 277 19.64 22.26 0.28
N GLY A 278 19.45 22.89 1.42
CA GLY A 278 19.38 22.23 2.73
C GLY A 278 20.70 22.21 3.50
N PRO A 279 20.77 21.52 4.66
CA PRO A 279 19.74 20.66 5.24
C PRO A 279 18.58 21.43 5.91
N VAL A 280 17.35 20.96 5.71
CA VAL A 280 16.14 21.56 6.30
C VAL A 280 15.25 20.49 6.94
N GLY A 281 14.65 20.82 8.10
CA GLY A 281 13.76 19.91 8.83
C GLY A 281 12.43 19.68 8.11
N ILE A 282 11.84 18.49 8.28
CA ILE A 282 10.56 18.12 7.62
C ILE A 282 9.43 19.07 8.01
N ASP A 283 9.33 19.45 9.30
CA ASP A 283 8.28 20.36 9.80
C ASP A 283 8.39 21.76 9.16
N THR A 284 9.62 22.19 8.87
CA THR A 284 9.87 23.46 8.18
C THR A 284 9.44 23.40 6.72
N ILE A 285 9.71 22.28 6.03
CA ILE A 285 9.25 22.05 4.67
C ILE A 285 7.72 22.02 4.65
N ALA A 286 7.09 21.24 5.54
CA ALA A 286 5.65 21.07 5.66
C ALA A 286 4.94 22.44 5.82
N ALA A 287 5.42 23.26 6.75
CA ALA A 287 4.90 24.61 6.96
C ALA A 287 5.11 25.52 5.73
N ALA A 288 6.28 25.43 5.08
CA ALA A 288 6.63 26.29 3.94
C ALA A 288 5.80 26.01 2.67
N ILE A 289 5.33 24.77 2.49
CA ILE A 289 4.51 24.36 1.34
C ILE A 289 3.03 24.14 1.68
N SER A 290 2.64 24.35 2.96
CA SER A 290 1.27 24.13 3.46
C SER A 290 0.78 22.70 3.21
N GLU A 291 1.59 21.73 3.58
CA GLU A 291 1.29 20.30 3.49
C GLU A 291 1.52 19.64 4.87
N GLU A 292 0.87 18.51 5.14
CA GLU A 292 1.09 17.79 6.37
C GLU A 292 2.44 17.06 6.36
N ARG A 293 3.12 17.05 7.52
CA ARG A 293 4.41 16.38 7.69
C ARG A 293 4.35 14.92 7.25
N ASP A 294 3.36 14.17 7.76
CA ASP A 294 3.23 12.73 7.51
C ASP A 294 2.96 12.45 6.03
N THR A 295 2.20 13.33 5.35
CA THR A 295 1.99 13.25 3.90
C THR A 295 3.31 13.39 3.14
N ILE A 296 4.17 14.35 3.53
CA ILE A 296 5.48 14.49 2.87
C ILE A 296 6.34 13.26 3.14
N GLU A 297 6.41 12.78 4.39
CA GLU A 297 7.29 11.69 4.80
C GLU A 297 6.87 10.33 4.22
N ASP A 298 5.56 10.09 4.08
CA ASP A 298 5.04 8.78 3.65
C ASP A 298 4.74 8.68 2.16
N VAL A 299 4.40 9.82 1.50
CA VAL A 299 3.93 9.80 0.11
C VAL A 299 4.97 10.36 -0.85
N TYR A 300 5.59 11.48 -0.54
CA TYR A 300 6.48 12.21 -1.46
C TYR A 300 7.96 11.87 -1.27
N GLU A 301 8.46 11.92 -0.05
CA GLU A 301 9.86 11.68 0.28
C GLU A 301 10.40 10.33 -0.25
N PRO A 302 9.69 9.20 -0.11
CA PRO A 302 10.21 7.91 -0.55
C PRO A 302 10.51 7.86 -2.05
N TYR A 303 9.67 8.45 -2.87
CA TYR A 303 9.88 8.48 -4.31
C TYR A 303 11.00 9.45 -4.71
N LEU A 304 11.06 10.62 -4.11
CA LEU A 304 12.13 11.59 -4.34
C LEU A 304 13.49 11.03 -3.93
N MET A 305 13.55 10.25 -2.85
CA MET A 305 14.77 9.55 -2.43
C MET A 305 15.15 8.42 -3.39
N GLN A 306 14.16 7.66 -3.90
CA GLN A 306 14.38 6.60 -4.90
C GLN A 306 14.99 7.16 -6.19
N LEU A 307 14.51 8.31 -6.65
CA LEU A 307 15.07 9.02 -7.80
C LEU A 307 16.43 9.64 -7.53
N GLY A 308 16.87 9.63 -6.27
CA GLY A 308 18.11 10.29 -5.86
C GLY A 308 18.03 11.82 -5.86
N PHE A 309 16.84 12.41 -5.88
CA PHE A 309 16.64 13.87 -5.85
C PHE A 309 16.71 14.45 -4.44
N LEU A 310 16.37 13.62 -3.44
CA LEU A 310 16.35 14.00 -2.04
C LEU A 310 17.30 13.12 -1.23
N GLY A 311 18.12 13.72 -0.39
CA GLY A 311 18.95 13.04 0.59
C GLY A 311 18.45 13.30 2.01
N ARG A 312 18.54 12.29 2.90
CA ARG A 312 18.23 12.42 4.33
C ARG A 312 19.51 12.44 5.15
N THR A 313 19.66 13.46 5.97
CA THR A 313 20.82 13.63 6.88
C THR A 313 20.32 13.76 8.33
N PRO A 314 21.19 13.61 9.35
CA PRO A 314 20.81 13.86 10.74
C PRO A 314 20.28 15.28 11.01
N ARG A 315 20.67 16.27 10.17
CA ARG A 315 20.22 17.67 10.30
C ARG A 315 18.96 17.98 9.49
N GLY A 316 18.50 17.07 8.61
CA GLY A 316 17.33 17.29 7.76
C GLY A 316 17.52 16.81 6.33
N ARG A 317 16.65 17.28 5.46
CA ARG A 317 16.58 16.92 4.03
C ARG A 317 17.46 17.84 3.20
N VAL A 318 18.11 17.27 2.20
CA VAL A 318 18.97 18.00 1.25
C VAL A 318 18.56 17.65 -0.18
N ALA A 319 18.50 18.67 -1.05
CA ALA A 319 18.36 18.44 -2.48
C ALA A 319 19.71 18.04 -3.08
N THR A 320 19.69 17.03 -3.95
CA THR A 320 20.89 16.54 -4.62
C THR A 320 21.16 17.30 -5.92
N LYS A 321 22.34 17.10 -6.50
CA LYS A 321 22.68 17.65 -7.81
C LYS A 321 21.65 17.24 -8.89
N LEU A 322 21.16 16.01 -8.84
CA LEU A 322 20.14 15.49 -9.77
C LEU A 322 18.83 16.28 -9.68
N ALA A 323 18.43 16.74 -8.49
CA ALA A 323 17.24 17.58 -8.32
C ALA A 323 17.41 18.95 -9.00
N TYR A 324 18.59 19.59 -8.85
CA TYR A 324 18.89 20.85 -9.52
C TYR A 324 18.85 20.70 -11.05
N GLU A 325 19.49 19.64 -11.58
CA GLU A 325 19.50 19.34 -13.01
C GLU A 325 18.09 19.11 -13.55
N HIS A 326 17.27 18.35 -12.81
CA HIS A 326 15.88 18.05 -13.19
C HIS A 326 15.00 19.30 -13.24
N LEU A 327 15.13 20.19 -12.27
CA LEU A 327 14.38 21.44 -12.21
C LEU A 327 14.94 22.55 -13.11
N GLY A 328 16.11 22.34 -13.72
CA GLY A 328 16.78 23.34 -14.55
C GLY A 328 17.31 24.52 -13.73
N ILE A 329 17.57 24.33 -12.43
CA ILE A 329 18.09 25.36 -11.53
C ILE A 329 19.62 25.21 -11.43
N SER A 330 20.33 26.30 -11.63
CA SER A 330 21.79 26.30 -11.47
C SER A 330 22.17 26.14 -10.00
N GLN A 331 23.00 25.15 -9.67
CA GLN A 331 23.54 25.04 -8.34
C GLN A 331 24.55 26.22 -8.12
N THR A 332 24.10 27.23 -7.37
CA THR A 332 25.01 28.30 -6.94
C THR A 332 26.02 27.67 -6.00
N GLY A 333 27.26 27.55 -6.47
CA GLY A 333 28.34 26.89 -5.76
C GLY A 333 28.59 27.52 -4.38
N LYS A 334 28.63 26.66 -3.34
CA LYS A 334 29.35 26.93 -2.10
C LYS A 334 30.76 26.44 -2.26
#